data_04b6cb2251ae7a0ce8aa3acdbd1cd90f
#
_entry.id   04b6cb2251ae7a0ce8aa3acdbd1cd90f
#
_cell.length_a   1.000
_cell.length_b   1.000
_cell.length_c   1.000
_cell.angle_alpha   90.00
_cell.angle_beta   90.00
_cell.angle_gamma   90.00
#
_symmetry.space_group_name_H-M   'P 1'
#
loop_
_entity.id
_entity.type
_entity.pdbx_description
1 polymer ?
#
loop_
_entity_poly.entity_id
_entity_poly.type
_entity_poly.pdbx_seq_one_letter_code
_entity_poly.pdbx_strand_id
1 'polypeptide(L)'
;MDYVCVMAAGYGQACPVARALDVIGEKWSLLILRDLSRKGPLRFQEFEAGLPGVAPNTLSARLKTLEAQGVIATRLCERHPPRYEYFLTDKGKALGPVLKALYAWGERHGRSVGGDEANAR
;
A
#
# COMPACT_ATOMS: atom_id res chain seq x y z
N MET A 1 -13.81 -15.07 -13.05
CA MET A 1 -14.47 -14.67 -11.86
C MET A 1 -15.84 -14.11 -12.14
N ASP A 2 -16.77 -14.42 -11.41
CA ASP A 2 -18.05 -13.94 -11.78
C ASP A 2 -18.72 -13.21 -10.65
N TYR A 3 -19.54 -12.30 -11.04
CA TYR A 3 -20.26 -11.48 -10.09
C TYR A 3 -21.26 -12.26 -9.28
N VAL A 4 -21.78 -13.29 -9.89
CA VAL A 4 -22.78 -14.10 -9.22
C VAL A 4 -22.17 -14.67 -7.95
N CYS A 5 -20.96 -15.18 -8.07
CA CYS A 5 -20.28 -15.72 -6.90
C CYS A 5 -20.05 -14.66 -5.84
N VAL A 6 -19.61 -13.49 -6.27
CA VAL A 6 -19.35 -12.41 -5.34
C VAL A 6 -20.62 -12.02 -4.60
N MET A 7 -21.69 -11.86 -5.33
CA MET A 7 -22.92 -11.39 -4.71
C MET A 7 -23.60 -12.45 -3.86
N ALA A 8 -23.57 -13.66 -4.36
CA ALA A 8 -24.26 -14.76 -3.68
C ALA A 8 -23.52 -15.16 -2.41
N ALA A 9 -22.23 -14.98 -2.37
CA ALA A 9 -21.45 -15.42 -1.23
C ALA A 9 -21.55 -14.52 -0.01
N GLY A 10 -22.30 -13.45 -0.12
CA GLY A 10 -22.48 -12.60 1.04
C GLY A 10 -21.28 -11.73 1.35
N TYR A 11 -20.42 -11.58 0.39
CA TYR A 11 -19.33 -10.63 0.50
C TYR A 11 -18.26 -11.03 1.45
N GLY A 12 -17.52 -10.05 1.88
CA GLY A 12 -16.52 -10.18 2.90
C GLY A 12 -15.57 -11.31 2.60
N GLN A 13 -15.54 -12.26 3.48
CA GLN A 13 -14.55 -13.31 3.44
C GLN A 13 -14.59 -14.17 2.19
N ALA A 14 -15.74 -14.32 1.58
CA ALA A 14 -15.87 -15.21 0.43
C ALA A 14 -15.45 -14.54 -0.88
N CYS A 15 -15.47 -13.24 -0.95
CA CYS A 15 -15.18 -12.52 -2.16
C CYS A 15 -13.68 -12.23 -2.28
N PRO A 16 -13.03 -12.66 -3.38
CA PRO A 16 -11.60 -12.35 -3.53
C PRO A 16 -11.28 -10.86 -3.49
N VAL A 17 -12.16 -10.02 -4.02
CA VAL A 17 -11.93 -8.57 -3.95
C VAL A 17 -11.99 -8.11 -2.51
N ALA A 18 -12.96 -8.59 -1.75
CA ALA A 18 -13.07 -8.21 -0.35
C ALA A 18 -11.85 -8.70 0.44
N ARG A 19 -11.38 -9.90 0.14
CA ARG A 19 -10.19 -10.42 0.82
C ARG A 19 -8.96 -9.59 0.49
N ALA A 20 -8.84 -9.13 -0.74
CA ALA A 20 -7.73 -8.23 -1.10
C ALA A 20 -7.84 -6.92 -0.33
N LEU A 21 -9.06 -6.40 -0.21
CA LEU A 21 -9.26 -5.14 0.51
C LEU A 21 -8.98 -5.26 2.00
N ASP A 22 -9.06 -6.45 2.57
CA ASP A 22 -8.64 -6.65 3.95
C ASP A 22 -7.16 -6.33 4.13
N VAL A 23 -6.38 -6.48 3.08
CA VAL A 23 -4.95 -6.21 3.12
C VAL A 23 -4.65 -4.78 2.69
N ILE A 24 -5.23 -4.34 1.59
CA ILE A 24 -4.83 -3.09 0.95
C ILE A 24 -5.91 -2.03 0.93
N GLY A 25 -7.03 -2.23 1.62
CA GLY A 25 -8.16 -1.33 1.49
C GLY A 25 -8.00 0.01 2.17
N GLU A 26 -6.93 0.22 2.88
CA GLU A 26 -6.71 1.44 3.61
C GLU A 26 -5.74 2.30 2.82
N LYS A 27 -6.03 3.60 2.74
CA LYS A 27 -5.29 4.52 1.90
C LYS A 27 -3.77 4.47 2.08
N TRP A 28 -3.34 4.54 3.32
CA TRP A 28 -1.90 4.60 3.59
C TRP A 28 -1.22 3.28 3.29
N SER A 29 -1.94 2.16 3.43
CA SER A 29 -1.38 0.85 3.09
C SER A 29 -0.99 0.79 1.62
N LEU A 30 -1.86 1.23 0.74
CA LEU A 30 -1.57 1.25 -0.68
C LEU A 30 -0.42 2.19 -1.02
N LEU A 31 -0.37 3.33 -0.36
CA LEU A 31 0.71 4.28 -0.62
C LEU A 31 2.05 3.77 -0.12
N ILE A 32 2.07 3.06 0.99
CA ILE A 32 3.29 2.40 1.47
C ILE A 32 3.77 1.39 0.45
N LEU A 33 2.87 0.56 -0.05
CA LEU A 33 3.24 -0.45 -1.03
C LEU A 33 3.73 0.18 -2.34
N ARG A 34 3.10 1.29 -2.72
CA ARG A 34 3.55 2.03 -3.90
C ARG A 34 5.00 2.48 -3.73
N ASP A 35 5.33 3.06 -2.59
CA ASP A 35 6.67 3.55 -2.37
C ASP A 35 7.69 2.43 -2.35
N LEU A 36 7.36 1.31 -1.71
CA LEU A 36 8.26 0.16 -1.71
C LEU A 36 8.45 -0.40 -3.12
N SER A 37 7.39 -0.40 -3.91
CA SER A 37 7.46 -0.89 -5.27
C SER A 37 8.33 -0.01 -6.15
N ARG A 38 8.30 1.31 -5.93
CA ARG A 38 9.02 2.25 -6.77
C ARG A 38 10.46 2.46 -6.33
N LYS A 39 10.71 2.45 -5.02
CA LYS A 39 12.01 2.85 -4.49
C LYS A 39 12.80 1.69 -3.92
N GLY A 40 12.18 0.55 -3.71
CA GLY A 40 12.83 -0.57 -3.04
C GLY A 40 12.75 -0.42 -1.53
N PRO A 41 13.61 -1.11 -0.80
CA PRO A 41 13.53 -1.09 0.67
C PRO A 41 13.62 0.32 1.23
N LEU A 42 12.81 0.58 2.25
CA LEU A 42 12.73 1.91 2.85
C LEU A 42 12.73 1.80 4.38
N ARG A 43 13.30 2.80 5.02
CA ARG A 43 13.25 2.94 6.47
C ARG A 43 12.04 3.76 6.87
N PHE A 44 11.70 3.68 8.15
CA PHE A 44 10.54 4.40 8.68
C PHE A 44 10.57 5.89 8.32
N GLN A 45 11.73 6.52 8.54
CA GLN A 45 11.84 7.94 8.26
C GLN A 45 11.67 8.28 6.78
N GLU A 46 12.06 7.36 5.93
CA GLU A 46 11.90 7.56 4.49
C GLU A 46 10.45 7.49 4.07
N PHE A 47 9.66 6.64 4.75
CA PHE A 47 8.23 6.65 4.53
C PHE A 47 7.61 7.97 4.96
N GLU A 48 8.03 8.47 6.12
CA GLU A 48 7.50 9.74 6.59
C GLU A 48 7.76 10.86 5.60
N ALA A 49 8.97 10.88 5.05
CA ALA A 49 9.33 11.91 4.08
C ALA A 49 8.53 11.77 2.78
N GLY A 50 8.23 10.54 2.39
CA GLY A 50 7.56 10.30 1.12
C GLY A 50 6.04 10.30 1.19
N LEU A 51 5.46 10.39 2.38
CA LEU A 51 4.02 10.33 2.58
C LEU A 51 3.56 11.54 3.36
N PRO A 52 3.47 12.69 2.71
CA PRO A 52 3.09 13.92 3.41
C PRO A 52 1.72 13.76 4.09
N GLY A 53 1.68 14.18 5.33
CA GLY A 53 0.44 14.15 6.10
C GLY A 53 0.19 12.87 6.86
N VAL A 54 1.05 11.86 6.72
CA VAL A 54 0.85 10.64 7.49
C VAL A 54 1.30 10.87 8.92
N ALA A 55 0.44 10.52 9.88
CA ALA A 55 0.81 10.60 11.29
C ALA A 55 1.73 9.42 11.62
N PRO A 56 2.74 9.63 12.48
CA PRO A 56 3.65 8.53 12.82
C PRO A 56 2.95 7.32 13.39
N ASN A 57 1.93 7.51 14.21
CA ASN A 57 1.20 6.38 14.77
C ASN A 57 0.45 5.61 13.70
N THR A 58 -0.12 6.32 12.74
CA THR A 58 -0.81 5.68 11.63
C THR A 58 0.16 4.90 10.78
N LEU A 59 1.29 5.50 10.46
CA LEU A 59 2.31 4.82 9.67
C LEU A 59 2.77 3.55 10.36
N SER A 60 3.07 3.65 11.65
CA SER A 60 3.51 2.49 12.42
C SER A 60 2.45 1.39 12.41
N ALA A 61 1.19 1.76 12.60
CA ALA A 61 0.11 0.79 12.60
C ALA A 61 -0.07 0.12 11.25
N ARG A 62 0.02 0.90 10.17
CA ARG A 62 -0.13 0.33 8.84
C ARG A 62 1.02 -0.60 8.50
N LEU A 63 2.23 -0.23 8.87
CA LEU A 63 3.38 -1.10 8.63
C LEU A 63 3.25 -2.42 9.38
N LYS A 64 2.79 -2.36 10.62
CA LYS A 64 2.59 -3.59 11.39
C LYS A 64 1.52 -4.47 10.76
N THR A 65 0.45 -3.87 10.30
CA THR A 65 -0.62 -4.63 9.67
C THR A 65 -0.13 -5.29 8.39
N LEU A 66 0.59 -4.56 7.56
CA LEU A 66 1.11 -5.11 6.31
C LEU A 66 2.12 -6.22 6.58
N GLU A 67 2.93 -6.06 7.60
CA GLU A 67 3.87 -7.11 7.96
C GLU A 67 3.14 -8.36 8.44
N ALA A 68 2.11 -8.18 9.26
CA ALA A 68 1.32 -9.30 9.74
C ALA A 68 0.62 -10.02 8.60
N GLN A 69 0.26 -9.29 7.55
CA GLN A 69 -0.36 -9.90 6.38
C GLN A 69 0.65 -10.55 5.45
N GLY A 70 1.93 -10.38 5.73
CA GLY A 70 2.96 -11.04 4.96
C GLY A 70 3.31 -10.38 3.65
N VAL A 71 2.85 -9.15 3.40
CA VAL A 71 3.18 -8.47 2.16
C VAL A 71 4.45 -7.64 2.26
N ILE A 72 4.86 -7.30 3.48
CA ILE A 72 6.16 -6.67 3.71
C ILE A 72 6.86 -7.40 4.84
N ALA A 73 8.16 -7.19 4.93
CA ALA A 73 8.97 -7.71 6.01
C ALA A 73 10.03 -6.68 6.38
N THR A 74 10.67 -6.90 7.50
CA THR A 74 11.74 -6.02 7.95
C THR A 74 13.04 -6.77 7.99
N ARG A 75 14.13 -6.03 7.88
CA ARG A 75 15.45 -6.60 8.09
C ARG A 75 16.37 -5.53 8.66
N LEU A 76 17.39 -5.98 9.34
CA LEU A 76 18.39 -5.09 9.89
C LEU A 76 19.28 -4.59 8.76
N CYS A 77 19.41 -3.28 8.61
CA CYS A 77 20.26 -2.72 7.58
C CYS A 77 21.51 -2.06 8.14
N GLU A 78 21.51 -1.73 9.44
CA GLU A 78 22.68 -1.22 10.14
C GLU A 78 22.69 -1.77 11.54
N ARG A 79 23.88 -2.00 12.08
CA ARG A 79 23.98 -2.60 13.39
C ARG A 79 24.24 -1.60 14.53
N HIS A 80 24.92 -0.53 14.23
CA HIS A 80 25.36 0.42 15.28
C HIS A 80 25.14 1.84 14.83
N PRO A 81 24.04 2.47 15.23
CA PRO A 81 22.91 1.92 15.99
C PRO A 81 22.05 1.03 15.10
N PRO A 82 21.27 0.14 15.69
CA PRO A 82 20.42 -0.74 14.88
C PRO A 82 19.41 0.05 14.07
N ARG A 83 19.34 -0.25 12.79
CA ARG A 83 18.39 0.37 11.91
C ARG A 83 17.74 -0.70 11.04
N TYR A 84 16.46 -0.54 10.82
CA TYR A 84 15.67 -1.52 10.09
C TYR A 84 15.09 -0.89 8.86
N GLU A 85 14.96 -1.70 7.83
CA GLU A 85 14.26 -1.28 6.62
C GLU A 85 13.18 -2.29 6.30
N TYR A 86 12.15 -1.81 5.60
CA TYR A 86 11.04 -2.63 5.17
C TYR A 86 11.20 -2.93 3.70
N PHE A 87 10.75 -4.11 3.29
CA PHE A 87 10.83 -4.49 1.89
C PHE A 87 9.64 -5.37 1.53
N LEU A 88 9.34 -5.45 0.23
CA LEU A 88 8.25 -6.28 -0.26
C LEU A 88 8.64 -7.74 -0.26
N THR A 89 7.76 -8.57 0.30
CA THR A 89 7.90 -10.02 0.15
C THR A 89 7.42 -10.41 -1.25
N ASP A 90 7.55 -11.69 -1.60
CA ASP A 90 7.01 -12.17 -2.87
C ASP A 90 5.51 -11.91 -2.96
N LYS A 91 4.80 -12.12 -1.85
CA LYS A 91 3.37 -11.84 -1.80
C LYS A 91 3.10 -10.37 -2.06
N GLY A 92 3.93 -9.49 -1.49
CA GLY A 92 3.78 -8.06 -1.73
C GLY A 92 4.10 -7.68 -3.16
N LYS A 93 5.12 -8.29 -3.74
CA LYS A 93 5.49 -8.02 -5.13
C LYS A 93 4.38 -8.42 -6.09
N ALA A 94 3.59 -9.41 -5.72
CA ALA A 94 2.47 -9.83 -6.54
C ALA A 94 1.40 -8.76 -6.66
N LEU A 95 1.44 -7.73 -5.81
CA LEU A 95 0.53 -6.59 -5.93
C LEU A 95 0.96 -5.59 -6.99
N GLY A 96 2.14 -5.80 -7.61
CA GLY A 96 2.62 -4.88 -8.63
C GLY A 96 1.60 -4.59 -9.73
N PRO A 97 1.00 -5.63 -10.34
CA PRO A 97 -0.01 -5.37 -11.37
C PRO A 97 -1.23 -4.59 -10.86
N VAL A 98 -1.61 -4.82 -9.60
CA VAL A 98 -2.72 -4.09 -9.00
C VAL A 98 -2.36 -2.60 -8.88
N LEU A 99 -1.15 -2.32 -8.41
CA LEU A 99 -0.71 -0.94 -8.26
C LEU A 99 -0.63 -0.24 -9.60
N LYS A 100 -0.15 -0.95 -10.63
CA LYS A 100 -0.10 -0.39 -11.97
C LYS A 100 -1.48 -0.04 -12.49
N ALA A 101 -2.43 -0.95 -12.28
CA ALA A 101 -3.79 -0.71 -12.73
C ALA A 101 -4.42 0.47 -12.00
N LEU A 102 -4.16 0.57 -10.70
CA LEU A 102 -4.67 1.71 -9.93
C LEU A 102 -4.05 3.02 -10.41
N TYR A 103 -2.76 3.00 -10.69
CA TYR A 103 -2.09 4.18 -11.20
C TYR A 103 -2.72 4.64 -12.52
N ALA A 104 -2.90 3.70 -13.44
CA ALA A 104 -3.45 4.03 -14.75
C ALA A 104 -4.88 4.55 -14.63
N TRP A 105 -5.68 3.91 -13.78
CA TRP A 105 -7.06 4.35 -13.58
C TRP A 105 -7.09 5.74 -12.97
N GLY A 106 -6.21 5.96 -11.98
CA GLY A 106 -6.16 7.26 -11.31
C GLY A 106 -5.74 8.38 -12.24
N GLU A 107 -4.79 8.08 -13.13
CA GLU A 107 -4.36 9.07 -14.10
C GLU A 107 -5.47 9.46 -15.06
N ARG A 108 -6.25 8.47 -15.48
CA ARG A 108 -7.28 8.70 -16.48
C ARG A 108 -8.54 9.30 -15.90
N HIS A 109 -8.92 8.89 -14.71
CA HIS A 109 -10.22 9.23 -14.14
C HIS A 109 -10.15 9.94 -12.80
N GLY A 110 -9.00 9.91 -12.14
CA GLY A 110 -8.87 10.52 -10.86
C GLY A 110 -8.84 12.04 -10.94
N ARG A 111 -9.14 12.68 -9.81
CA ARG A 111 -9.11 14.13 -9.75
C ARG A 111 -7.70 14.65 -9.85
N SER A 112 -7.52 15.68 -10.65
CA SER A 112 -6.25 16.38 -10.67
C SER A 112 -5.98 17.05 -9.34
N VAL A 113 -4.75 17.11 -8.96
CA VAL A 113 -4.35 17.78 -7.75
C VAL A 113 -3.37 18.87 -8.09
N GLY A 114 -3.59 19.91 -7.52
CA GLY A 114 -2.76 21.02 -7.83
C GLY A 114 -3.26 21.61 -9.10
N GLY A 115 -3.13 21.89 -9.60
CA GLY A 115 -3.69 22.45 -10.63
C GLY A 115 -4.99 22.86 -10.45
N ASP A 116 -5.13 22.29 -9.78
CA ASP A 116 -5.62 22.55 -9.48
C ASP A 116 -5.92 22.94 -8.83
N GLU A 117 -5.99 23.01 -8.69
CA GLU A 117 -5.81 23.21 -7.99
C GLU A 117 -5.56 23.26 -7.65
N ALA A 118 -5.68 23.51 -8.26
CA ALA A 118 -5.16 23.38 -8.02
C ALA A 118 -5.24 22.94 -7.99
N ASN A 119 -5.79 23.10 -8.65
CA ASN A 119 -5.74 22.54 -8.76
C ASN A 119 -6.10 22.06 -9.00
N ALA A 120 -6.66 22.35 -9.61
CA ALA A 120 -6.72 21.81 -9.78
C ALA A 120 -6.68 21.39 -10.16
N ARG A 121 -6.61 21.43 -10.82
CA ARG A 121 -6.20 21.02 -11.08
C ARG A 121 -6.43 20.76 -11.08
#